data_434d1b81610555a75ef322213ea5dc0e
#
_entry.id   434d1b81610555a75ef322213ea5dc0e
#
_cell.length_a   1.000
_cell.length_b   1.000
_cell.length_c   1.000
_cell.angle_alpha   90.00
_cell.angle_beta   90.00
_cell.angle_gamma   90.00
#
_symmetry.space_group_name_H-M   'P 1'
#
loop_
_entity.id
_entity.type
_entity.pdbx_description
1 polymer ?
#
loop_
_entity_poly.entity_id
_entity_poly.type
_entity_poly.pdbx_seq_one_letter_code
_entity_poly.pdbx_strand_id
1 'polypeptide(L)'
;MLVTEEARKTLTIDSSGDFLISRSYILSWLRIKIMAKKQQEKENTGSRFVWETQTDFNIAWKDYSWRSYEDYLKEMLGLLAQKNTKLAVVVFPYEPQLDYRHDTINYDYTVKPQRILNALCEKYRVRCLDMYPVFSPFYDKDQKLFRDGIHLNDHGHRVTAETIHEFLLKNQLVPPN
;
A
#
# COMPACT_ATOMS: atom_id res chain seq x y z
N MET A 1 -29.25 -25.08 -0.47
CA MET A 1 -29.20 -23.75 -1.10
C MET A 1 -28.86 -23.95 -2.57
N LEU A 2 -29.87 -23.90 -3.44
CA LEU A 2 -29.75 -24.21 -4.88
C LEU A 2 -29.18 -23.00 -5.60
N VAL A 3 -27.94 -23.13 -6.11
CA VAL A 3 -27.35 -22.16 -7.04
C VAL A 3 -28.11 -22.30 -8.34
N THR A 4 -28.75 -21.22 -8.79
CA THR A 4 -29.55 -21.21 -10.00
C THR A 4 -28.68 -21.47 -11.23
N GLU A 5 -29.27 -22.15 -12.23
CA GLU A 5 -28.60 -22.58 -13.47
C GLU A 5 -28.03 -21.41 -14.30
N GLU A 6 -28.57 -20.20 -14.12
CA GLU A 6 -28.03 -18.95 -14.71
C GLU A 6 -26.68 -18.53 -14.12
N ALA A 7 -26.44 -18.72 -12.80
CA ALA A 7 -25.16 -18.43 -12.17
C ALA A 7 -24.05 -19.39 -12.64
N ARG A 8 -24.40 -20.61 -13.08
CA ARG A 8 -23.46 -21.55 -13.68
C ARG A 8 -23.07 -21.17 -15.11
N LYS A 9 -23.98 -20.59 -15.89
CA LYS A 9 -23.67 -20.15 -17.28
C LYS A 9 -22.75 -18.93 -17.33
N THR A 10 -22.86 -18.00 -16.40
CA THR A 10 -21.96 -16.82 -16.31
C THR A 10 -20.56 -17.20 -15.82
N LEU A 11 -20.43 -18.23 -14.99
CA LEU A 11 -19.12 -18.72 -14.50
C LEU A 11 -18.34 -19.55 -15.56
N THR A 12 -19.04 -20.12 -16.56
CA THR A 12 -18.39 -20.98 -17.56
C THR A 12 -17.82 -20.24 -18.76
N ILE A 13 -18.25 -19.01 -19.03
CA ILE A 13 -17.75 -18.22 -20.18
C ILE A 13 -16.48 -17.46 -19.83
N ASP A 14 -16.30 -17.02 -18.57
CA ASP A 14 -15.10 -16.28 -18.14
C ASP A 14 -13.92 -17.20 -17.74
N SER A 15 -14.22 -18.44 -17.33
CA SER A 15 -13.16 -19.34 -16.81
C SER A 15 -12.31 -20.02 -17.89
N SER A 16 -12.83 -20.16 -19.13
CA SER A 16 -12.10 -20.85 -20.21
C SER A 16 -10.98 -20.01 -20.81
N GLY A 17 -11.18 -18.70 -20.93
CA GLY A 17 -10.16 -17.77 -21.43
C GLY A 17 -9.02 -17.56 -20.44
N ASP A 18 -9.33 -17.36 -19.16
CA ASP A 18 -8.33 -17.16 -18.11
C ASP A 18 -7.56 -18.45 -17.77
N PHE A 19 -8.20 -19.63 -17.90
CA PHE A 19 -7.55 -20.92 -17.68
C PHE A 19 -6.49 -21.25 -18.73
N LEU A 20 -6.73 -20.94 -19.99
CA LEU A 20 -5.75 -21.14 -21.06
C LEU A 20 -4.61 -20.12 -20.98
N ILE A 21 -4.90 -18.88 -20.60
CA ILE A 21 -3.90 -17.82 -20.43
C ILE A 21 -2.97 -18.10 -19.25
N SER A 22 -3.51 -18.62 -18.12
CA SER A 22 -2.69 -18.91 -16.95
C SER A 22 -1.74 -20.10 -17.11
N ARG A 23 -2.01 -21.01 -18.04
CA ARG A 23 -1.14 -22.17 -18.33
C ARG A 23 -0.09 -21.93 -19.41
N SER A 24 -0.23 -20.88 -20.22
CA SER A 24 0.76 -20.53 -21.24
C SER A 24 1.60 -19.35 -20.77
N TYR A 25 2.89 -19.59 -20.54
CA TYR A 25 3.86 -18.55 -20.19
C TYR A 25 3.91 -17.42 -21.24
N ILE A 26 3.76 -17.78 -22.52
CA ILE A 26 3.75 -16.84 -23.65
C ILE A 26 2.49 -15.96 -23.63
N LEU A 27 1.32 -16.54 -23.36
CA LEU A 27 0.07 -15.79 -23.30
C LEU A 27 0.00 -14.88 -22.06
N SER A 28 0.53 -15.36 -20.93
CA SER A 28 0.66 -14.53 -19.71
C SER A 28 1.62 -13.36 -19.94
N TRP A 29 2.75 -13.60 -20.59
CA TRP A 29 3.71 -12.56 -20.95
C TRP A 29 3.11 -11.54 -21.94
N LEU A 30 2.35 -12.02 -22.93
CA LEU A 30 1.65 -11.16 -23.91
C LEU A 30 0.60 -10.30 -23.23
N ARG A 31 -0.18 -10.89 -22.30
CA ARG A 31 -1.17 -10.16 -21.50
C ARG A 31 -0.51 -9.06 -20.67
N ILE A 32 0.60 -9.35 -19.99
CA ILE A 32 1.38 -8.36 -19.25
C ILE A 32 1.87 -7.24 -20.17
N LYS A 33 2.40 -7.56 -21.35
CA LYS A 33 2.83 -6.57 -22.35
C LYS A 33 1.69 -5.70 -22.88
N ILE A 34 0.53 -6.30 -23.16
CA ILE A 34 -0.66 -5.57 -23.64
C ILE A 34 -1.23 -4.68 -22.51
N MET A 35 -1.25 -5.18 -21.28
CA MET A 35 -1.69 -4.37 -20.12
C MET A 35 -0.73 -3.22 -19.85
N ALA A 36 0.59 -3.47 -19.88
CA ALA A 36 1.60 -2.42 -19.73
C ALA A 36 1.47 -1.35 -20.82
N LYS A 37 1.23 -1.76 -22.09
CA LYS A 37 1.01 -0.80 -23.19
C LYS A 37 -0.28 0.01 -23.03
N LYS A 38 -1.40 -0.64 -22.62
CA LYS A 38 -2.65 0.05 -22.31
C LYS A 38 -2.54 0.98 -21.11
N GLN A 39 -1.67 0.66 -20.15
CA GLN A 39 -1.38 1.49 -19.00
C GLN A 39 -0.58 2.73 -19.43
N GLN A 40 0.43 2.54 -20.25
CA GLN A 40 1.23 3.62 -20.83
C GLN A 40 0.41 4.57 -21.73
N GLU A 41 -0.60 4.06 -22.45
CA GLU A 41 -1.55 4.87 -23.22
C GLU A 41 -2.53 5.64 -22.31
N LYS A 42 -2.88 5.12 -21.13
CA LYS A 42 -3.66 5.84 -20.10
C LYS A 42 -2.85 6.92 -19.37
N GLU A 43 -1.54 6.74 -19.23
CA GLU A 43 -0.63 7.73 -18.65
C GLU A 43 -0.59 9.04 -19.44
N ASN A 44 -0.90 8.98 -20.74
CA ASN A 44 -1.07 10.18 -21.59
C ASN A 44 -2.40 10.92 -21.39
N THR A 45 -3.28 10.48 -20.50
CA THR A 45 -4.61 11.08 -20.26
C THR A 45 -4.64 12.05 -19.06
N GLY A 46 -3.60 12.87 -18.87
CA GLY A 46 -3.69 14.04 -17.98
C GLY A 46 -3.74 13.75 -16.47
N SER A 47 -3.45 12.53 -16.04
CA SER A 47 -3.29 12.23 -14.62
C SER A 47 -2.01 12.88 -14.09
N ARG A 48 -2.13 13.67 -13.02
CA ARG A 48 -1.01 14.42 -12.43
C ARG A 48 -0.09 13.53 -11.62
N PHE A 49 -0.61 12.45 -11.04
CA PHE A 49 0.13 11.60 -10.12
C PHE A 49 0.24 10.17 -10.64
N VAL A 50 1.43 9.59 -10.52
CA VAL A 50 1.73 8.23 -11.00
C VAL A 50 0.78 7.18 -10.42
N TRP A 51 0.42 7.29 -9.13
CA TRP A 51 -0.49 6.33 -8.49
C TRP A 51 -1.93 6.40 -8.98
N GLU A 52 -2.36 7.46 -9.65
CA GLU A 52 -3.71 7.54 -10.22
C GLU A 52 -3.91 6.62 -11.41
N THR A 53 -2.82 6.27 -12.10
CA THR A 53 -2.83 5.38 -13.26
C THR A 53 -2.58 3.91 -12.88
N GLN A 54 -2.08 3.66 -11.66
CA GLN A 54 -1.75 2.34 -11.17
C GLN A 54 -2.87 1.78 -10.29
N THR A 55 -3.63 0.83 -10.82
CA THR A 55 -4.84 0.29 -10.18
C THR A 55 -4.59 -0.22 -8.76
N ASP A 56 -3.46 -0.89 -8.54
CA ASP A 56 -3.13 -1.51 -7.25
C ASP A 56 -2.79 -0.47 -6.16
N PHE A 57 -2.18 0.65 -6.55
CA PHE A 57 -1.81 1.72 -5.60
C PHE A 57 -2.91 2.76 -5.42
N ASN A 58 -3.65 3.07 -6.49
CA ASN A 58 -4.72 4.06 -6.48
C ASN A 58 -5.78 3.79 -5.40
N ILE A 59 -6.00 2.53 -5.06
CA ILE A 59 -6.99 2.11 -4.06
C ILE A 59 -6.74 2.74 -2.68
N ALA A 60 -5.48 3.04 -2.33
CA ALA A 60 -5.13 3.72 -1.09
C ALA A 60 -5.60 5.19 -1.03
N TRP A 61 -5.91 5.81 -2.17
CA TRP A 61 -6.46 7.16 -2.26
C TRP A 61 -7.99 7.19 -2.33
N LYS A 62 -8.66 6.01 -2.36
CA LYS A 62 -10.13 5.89 -2.43
C LYS A 62 -10.73 5.71 -1.04
N ASP A 63 -11.70 6.55 -0.68
CA ASP A 63 -12.29 6.54 0.66
C ASP A 63 -13.02 5.23 1.00
N TYR A 64 -13.59 4.56 -0.01
CA TYR A 64 -14.33 3.32 0.21
C TYR A 64 -13.44 2.15 0.71
N SER A 65 -12.17 2.12 0.34
CA SER A 65 -11.25 1.05 0.75
C SER A 65 -10.92 1.12 2.24
N TRP A 66 -10.96 2.31 2.82
CA TRP A 66 -10.63 2.51 4.23
C TRP A 66 -11.70 2.01 5.20
N ARG A 67 -12.95 1.89 4.74
CA ARG A 67 -14.03 1.31 5.57
C ARG A 67 -13.74 -0.15 5.89
N SER A 68 -13.44 -0.96 4.88
CA SER A 68 -13.07 -2.36 5.06
C SER A 68 -11.79 -2.51 5.89
N TYR A 69 -10.79 -1.64 5.66
CA TYR A 69 -9.57 -1.63 6.46
C TYR A 69 -9.88 -1.37 7.95
N GLU A 70 -10.72 -0.40 8.25
CA GLU A 70 -11.12 -0.08 9.62
C GLU A 70 -11.83 -1.26 10.30
N ASP A 71 -12.69 -1.95 9.59
CA ASP A 71 -13.39 -3.12 10.14
C ASP A 71 -12.44 -4.28 10.43
N TYR A 72 -11.50 -4.56 9.54
CA TYR A 72 -10.44 -5.54 9.80
C TYR A 72 -9.52 -5.15 10.95
N LEU A 73 -9.20 -3.86 11.08
CA LEU A 73 -8.40 -3.37 12.21
C LEU A 73 -9.10 -3.62 13.55
N LYS A 74 -10.42 -3.37 13.63
CA LYS A 74 -11.22 -3.64 14.84
C LYS A 74 -11.21 -5.12 15.19
N GLU A 75 -11.42 -5.99 14.19
CA GLU A 75 -11.42 -7.43 14.37
C GLU A 75 -10.05 -7.91 14.88
N MET A 76 -8.97 -7.47 14.25
CA MET A 76 -7.60 -7.77 14.66
C MET A 76 -7.34 -7.33 16.11
N LEU A 77 -7.74 -6.12 16.49
CA LEU A 77 -7.58 -5.62 17.86
C LEU A 77 -8.36 -6.45 18.87
N GLY A 78 -9.57 -6.90 18.51
CA GLY A 78 -10.35 -7.81 19.35
C GLY A 78 -9.65 -9.15 19.60
N LEU A 79 -9.05 -9.74 18.57
CA LEU A 79 -8.27 -10.99 18.68
C LEU A 79 -6.99 -10.80 19.51
N LEU A 80 -6.28 -9.71 19.32
CA LEU A 80 -5.03 -9.40 20.03
C LEU A 80 -5.28 -9.12 21.52
N ALA A 81 -6.39 -8.46 21.86
CA ALA A 81 -6.79 -8.21 23.24
C ALA A 81 -6.99 -9.52 24.02
N GLN A 82 -7.59 -10.56 23.41
CA GLN A 82 -7.77 -11.87 24.02
C GLN A 82 -6.44 -12.55 24.36
N LYS A 83 -5.36 -12.19 23.65
CA LYS A 83 -4.02 -12.79 23.81
C LYS A 83 -3.06 -11.85 24.55
N ASN A 84 -3.53 -10.72 25.09
CA ASN A 84 -2.71 -9.68 25.70
C ASN A 84 -1.51 -9.27 24.82
N THR A 85 -1.74 -9.17 23.50
CA THR A 85 -0.73 -8.82 22.51
C THR A 85 -0.92 -7.38 22.06
N LYS A 86 0.17 -6.61 21.98
CA LYS A 86 0.18 -5.24 21.51
C LYS A 86 0.32 -5.20 19.98
N LEU A 87 -0.38 -4.26 19.33
CA LEU A 87 -0.24 -3.96 17.91
C LEU A 87 0.57 -2.68 17.73
N ALA A 88 1.50 -2.72 16.80
CA ALA A 88 2.13 -1.54 16.23
C ALA A 88 2.00 -1.57 14.70
N VAL A 89 1.79 -0.42 14.10
CA VAL A 89 1.64 -0.26 12.66
C VAL A 89 2.77 0.60 12.13
N VAL A 90 3.44 0.15 11.08
CA VAL A 90 4.45 0.93 10.35
C VAL A 90 3.89 1.24 8.98
N VAL A 91 3.83 2.52 8.64
CA VAL A 91 3.25 3.03 7.39
C VAL A 91 4.38 3.46 6.47
N PHE A 92 4.54 2.76 5.35
CA PHE A 92 5.53 3.12 4.35
C PHE A 92 4.91 4.03 3.29
N PRO A 93 5.63 5.05 2.81
CA PRO A 93 5.23 5.77 1.61
C PRO A 93 5.43 4.89 0.38
N TYR A 94 4.60 5.11 -0.64
CA TYR A 94 4.94 4.74 -2.01
C TYR A 94 5.98 5.73 -2.52
N GLU A 95 7.11 5.25 -3.08
CA GLU A 95 8.25 6.13 -3.41
C GLU A 95 7.85 7.39 -4.18
N PRO A 96 7.01 7.31 -5.25
CA PRO A 96 6.59 8.50 -5.98
C PRO A 96 5.92 9.60 -5.15
N GLN A 97 5.37 9.28 -3.95
CA GLN A 97 4.87 10.32 -3.05
C GLN A 97 5.98 11.28 -2.60
N LEU A 98 7.23 10.77 -2.47
CA LEU A 98 8.38 11.54 -2.02
C LEU A 98 8.85 12.55 -3.09
N ASP A 99 8.55 12.32 -4.37
CA ASP A 99 8.81 13.29 -5.45
C ASP A 99 7.94 14.54 -5.33
N TYR A 100 6.76 14.40 -4.69
CA TYR A 100 5.81 15.51 -4.47
C TYR A 100 5.91 16.13 -3.07
N ARG A 101 6.95 15.85 -2.29
CA ARG A 101 7.11 16.32 -0.90
C ARG A 101 7.12 17.85 -0.74
N HIS A 102 7.48 18.57 -1.79
CA HIS A 102 7.48 20.03 -1.82
C HIS A 102 6.25 20.63 -2.53
N ASP A 103 5.32 19.81 -3.01
CA ASP A 103 4.06 20.29 -3.61
C ASP A 103 3.07 20.70 -2.52
N THR A 104 3.19 21.95 -2.06
CA THR A 104 2.33 22.48 -0.99
C THR A 104 0.85 22.51 -1.34
N ILE A 105 0.51 22.58 -2.64
CA ILE A 105 -0.90 22.65 -3.10
C ILE A 105 -1.58 21.28 -2.97
N ASN A 106 -0.85 20.19 -3.27
CA ASN A 106 -1.40 18.86 -3.30
C ASN A 106 -0.84 17.97 -2.18
N TYR A 107 -0.14 18.54 -1.22
CA TYR A 107 0.47 17.81 -0.11
C TYR A 107 -0.53 16.91 0.61
N ASP A 108 -1.69 17.46 0.96
CA ASP A 108 -2.76 16.72 1.64
C ASP A 108 -3.27 15.52 0.85
N TYR A 109 -3.32 15.65 -0.48
CA TYR A 109 -3.67 14.55 -1.36
C TYR A 109 -2.53 13.54 -1.45
N THR A 110 -1.30 14.00 -1.59
CA THR A 110 -0.12 13.13 -1.65
C THR A 110 0.00 12.22 -0.44
N VAL A 111 -0.19 12.76 0.77
CA VAL A 111 -0.08 12.00 2.03
C VAL A 111 -1.43 11.49 2.56
N LYS A 112 -2.48 11.48 1.73
CA LYS A 112 -3.83 11.03 2.14
C LYS A 112 -3.84 9.64 2.80
N PRO A 113 -3.17 8.59 2.26
CA PRO A 113 -3.15 7.29 2.91
C PRO A 113 -2.52 7.33 4.31
N GLN A 114 -1.41 8.03 4.47
CA GLN A 114 -0.72 8.19 5.75
C GLN A 114 -1.61 8.91 6.77
N ARG A 115 -2.27 9.99 6.35
CA ARG A 115 -3.19 10.74 7.23
C ARG A 115 -4.35 9.87 7.73
N ILE A 116 -4.96 9.08 6.83
CA ILE A 116 -6.07 8.20 7.21
C ILE A 116 -5.58 7.14 8.20
N LEU A 117 -4.45 6.49 7.91
CA LEU A 117 -3.88 5.47 8.79
C LEU A 117 -3.51 6.05 10.16
N ASN A 118 -2.85 7.20 10.20
CA ASN A 118 -2.50 7.87 11.45
C ASN A 118 -3.75 8.21 12.28
N ALA A 119 -4.82 8.72 11.63
CA ALA A 119 -6.09 8.99 12.30
C ALA A 119 -6.76 7.73 12.85
N LEU A 120 -6.70 6.60 12.12
CA LEU A 120 -7.21 5.33 12.61
C LEU A 120 -6.37 4.80 13.78
N CYS A 121 -5.04 4.91 13.72
CA CYS A 121 -4.17 4.55 14.83
C CYS A 121 -4.48 5.37 16.09
N GLU A 122 -4.66 6.65 15.94
CA GLU A 122 -5.05 7.54 17.04
C GLU A 122 -6.42 7.16 17.63
N LYS A 123 -7.43 6.98 16.76
CA LYS A 123 -8.78 6.58 17.14
C LYS A 123 -8.81 5.29 17.96
N TYR A 124 -8.01 4.31 17.57
CA TYR A 124 -7.96 2.99 18.21
C TYR A 124 -6.82 2.84 19.21
N ARG A 125 -6.08 3.92 19.50
CA ARG A 125 -4.93 3.92 20.41
C ARG A 125 -3.85 2.88 20.04
N VAL A 126 -3.67 2.66 18.75
CA VAL A 126 -2.60 1.83 18.20
C VAL A 126 -1.34 2.67 18.05
N ARG A 127 -0.18 2.11 18.37
CA ARG A 127 1.11 2.76 18.11
C ARG A 127 1.40 2.74 16.63
N CYS A 128 1.58 3.91 16.01
CA CYS A 128 1.79 4.06 14.58
C CYS A 128 3.11 4.79 14.32
N LEU A 129 3.88 4.28 13.36
CA LEU A 129 5.09 4.90 12.87
C LEU A 129 4.90 5.24 11.39
N ASP A 130 4.86 6.52 11.07
CA ASP A 130 4.82 6.99 9.69
C ASP A 130 6.24 7.20 9.17
N MET A 131 6.61 6.46 8.12
CA MET A 131 7.93 6.53 7.50
C MET A 131 8.04 7.66 6.47
N TYR A 132 6.94 8.31 6.06
CA TYR A 132 6.99 9.41 5.10
C TYR A 132 7.85 10.59 5.59
N PRO A 133 7.64 11.15 6.81
CA PRO A 133 8.50 12.21 7.32
C PRO A 133 9.93 11.76 7.62
N VAL A 134 10.14 10.46 7.86
CA VAL A 134 11.48 9.89 8.06
C VAL A 134 12.26 9.84 6.74
N PHE A 135 11.60 9.46 5.64
CA PHE A 135 12.24 9.29 4.34
C PHE A 135 12.41 10.60 3.56
N SER A 136 11.50 11.56 3.71
CA SER A 136 11.51 12.82 2.98
C SER A 136 12.85 13.55 3.00
N PRO A 137 13.56 13.71 4.15
CA PRO A 137 14.84 14.42 4.21
C PRO A 137 15.98 13.77 3.41
N PHE A 138 15.90 12.46 3.15
CA PHE A 138 16.88 11.77 2.30
C PHE A 138 16.70 12.17 0.84
N TYR A 139 15.47 12.32 0.39
CA TYR A 139 15.15 12.75 -0.98
C TYR A 139 15.53 14.22 -1.24
N ASP A 140 15.57 15.05 -0.21
CA ASP A 140 16.10 16.40 -0.30
C ASP A 140 17.62 16.43 -0.58
N LYS A 141 18.32 15.36 -0.23
CA LYS A 141 19.75 15.17 -0.45
C LYS A 141 20.06 14.26 -1.64
N ASP A 142 19.06 13.97 -2.49
CA ASP A 142 19.14 13.02 -3.61
C ASP A 142 19.60 11.61 -3.20
N GLN A 143 19.25 11.21 -1.96
CA GLN A 143 19.57 9.89 -1.41
C GLN A 143 18.34 8.99 -1.50
N LYS A 144 18.20 8.27 -2.60
CA LYS A 144 17.09 7.32 -2.76
C LYS A 144 17.17 6.18 -1.77
N LEU A 145 16.02 5.84 -1.19
CA LEU A 145 15.85 4.73 -0.25
C LEU A 145 15.16 3.52 -0.86
N PHE A 146 14.60 3.68 -2.06
CA PHE A 146 13.95 2.60 -2.79
C PHE A 146 14.78 2.18 -4.00
N ARG A 147 14.64 0.92 -4.39
CA ARG A 147 15.20 0.33 -5.59
C ARG A 147 14.22 0.48 -6.77
N ASP A 148 12.92 0.32 -6.50
CA ASP A 148 11.85 0.33 -7.48
C ASP A 148 10.50 0.74 -6.82
N GLY A 149 10.17 1.94 -6.70
CA GLY A 149 8.89 2.44 -6.19
C GLY A 149 8.32 1.85 -4.89
N ILE A 150 8.56 0.58 -4.59
CA ILE A 150 8.00 -0.14 -3.44
C ILE A 150 9.03 -0.93 -2.61
N HIS A 151 10.13 -1.37 -3.22
CA HIS A 151 11.14 -2.16 -2.53
C HIS A 151 12.30 -1.27 -2.08
N LEU A 152 12.60 -1.32 -0.81
CA LEU A 152 13.75 -0.60 -0.26
C LEU A 152 15.06 -1.14 -0.81
N ASN A 153 16.04 -0.24 -0.99
CA ASN A 153 17.44 -0.60 -1.18
C ASN A 153 18.14 -0.84 0.18
N ASP A 154 19.41 -1.20 0.17
CA ASP A 154 20.17 -1.50 1.41
C ASP A 154 20.20 -0.30 2.38
N HIS A 155 20.29 0.92 1.86
CA HIS A 155 20.24 2.13 2.67
C HIS A 155 18.85 2.32 3.30
N GLY A 156 17.79 2.16 2.50
CA GLY A 156 16.41 2.22 2.98
C GLY A 156 16.10 1.18 4.05
N HIS A 157 16.59 -0.05 3.88
CA HIS A 157 16.47 -1.08 4.91
C HIS A 157 17.15 -0.69 6.21
N ARG A 158 18.34 -0.11 6.16
CA ARG A 158 19.08 0.32 7.35
C ARG A 158 18.34 1.44 8.09
N VAL A 159 17.97 2.50 7.39
CA VAL A 159 17.18 3.61 7.94
C VAL A 159 15.90 3.11 8.59
N THR A 160 15.20 2.19 7.90
CA THR A 160 13.96 1.58 8.41
C THR A 160 14.22 0.79 9.70
N ALA A 161 15.24 -0.06 9.72
CA ALA A 161 15.54 -0.90 10.89
C ALA A 161 15.88 -0.06 12.12
N GLU A 162 16.73 0.96 11.96
CA GLU A 162 17.11 1.90 13.03
C GLU A 162 15.87 2.64 13.56
N THR A 163 15.04 3.17 12.66
CA THR A 163 13.84 3.93 13.05
C THR A 163 12.81 3.04 13.77
N ILE A 164 12.56 1.82 13.25
CA ILE A 164 11.65 0.87 13.91
C ILE A 164 12.20 0.47 15.28
N HIS A 165 13.49 0.21 15.41
CA HIS A 165 14.09 -0.14 16.69
C HIS A 165 13.88 0.96 17.73
N GLU A 166 14.19 2.21 17.40
CA GLU A 166 13.96 3.36 18.27
C GLU A 166 12.48 3.52 18.63
N PHE A 167 11.59 3.35 17.65
CA PHE A 167 10.14 3.42 17.87
C PHE A 167 9.66 2.35 18.85
N LEU A 168 10.13 1.12 18.73
CA LEU A 168 9.77 0.01 19.61
C LEU A 168 10.25 0.25 21.04
N LEU A 169 11.48 0.71 21.22
CA LEU A 169 12.04 1.04 22.54
C LEU A 169 11.27 2.20 23.18
N LYS A 170 11.07 3.31 22.45
CA LYS A 170 10.37 4.50 22.94
C LYS A 170 8.94 4.20 23.40
N ASN A 171 8.26 3.26 22.72
CA ASN A 171 6.89 2.88 23.04
C ASN A 171 6.80 1.67 23.98
N GLN A 172 7.91 1.19 24.53
CA GLN A 172 7.95 0.04 25.45
C GLN A 172 7.27 -1.21 24.84
N LEU A 173 7.50 -1.43 23.55
CA LEU A 173 6.97 -2.57 22.82
C LEU A 173 7.94 -3.76 22.84
N VAL A 174 9.20 -3.51 23.17
CA VAL A 174 10.25 -4.50 23.42
C VAL A 174 10.96 -4.16 24.72
N PRO A 175 11.52 -5.15 25.44
CA PRO A 175 12.32 -4.87 26.63
C PRO A 175 13.56 -4.04 26.26
N PRO A 176 14.02 -3.14 27.14
CA PRO A 176 15.31 -2.49 26.96
C PRO A 176 16.43 -3.55 27.02
N ASN A 177 17.45 -3.39 26.21
CA ASN A 177 18.65 -4.22 26.23
C ASN A 177 19.42 -4.01 27.55
#